data_27eae74cedbe911d9c1c5c91adf43c80
#
_entry.id   27eae74cedbe911d9c1c5c91adf43c80
#
_cell.length_a   1.000
_cell.length_b   1.000
_cell.length_c   1.000
_cell.angle_alpha   90.00
_cell.angle_beta   90.00
_cell.angle_gamma   90.00
#
_symmetry.space_group_name_H-M   'P 1'
#
loop_
_entity.id
_entity.type
_entity.pdbx_description
1 polymer ?
#
loop_
_entity_poly.entity_id
_entity_poly.type
_entity_poly.pdbx_seq_one_letter_code
_entity_poly.pdbx_strand_id
1 'polypeptide(L)'
;MQFTVNSTRFDPYKNFKFRVKWDGRYVAGISKVSALKRTTEVVEFREGGDPSTSRKSPGRTKFEPITLERGVTHDKEFEQWANKVWNFGSGLGAEVSLRDFRKNVIIELYNEAGQLAIAYKVFRAWVSEFQSLPDLDANANAVAIQHIKLENEGWRRDPDTPEPTEPTLPDAP
;
A
#
# COMPACT_ATOMS: atom_id res chain seq x y z
N MET A 1 -19.11 -20.78 -8.09
CA MET A 1 -18.07 -19.72 -8.01
C MET A 1 -16.79 -20.37 -7.52
N GLN A 2 -15.72 -20.21 -8.26
CA GLN A 2 -14.42 -20.77 -7.88
C GLN A 2 -13.65 -19.68 -7.12
N PHE A 3 -13.31 -19.93 -5.87
CA PHE A 3 -12.58 -18.98 -5.03
C PHE A 3 -11.07 -18.94 -5.35
N THR A 4 -10.55 -20.04 -5.84
CA THR A 4 -9.14 -20.22 -6.17
C THR A 4 -9.00 -21.26 -7.28
N VAL A 5 -7.93 -21.16 -8.06
CA VAL A 5 -7.54 -22.20 -9.03
C VAL A 5 -6.88 -23.40 -8.34
N ASN A 6 -6.48 -23.23 -7.08
CA ASN A 6 -5.92 -24.30 -6.28
C ASN A 6 -7.04 -25.11 -5.60
N SER A 7 -7.24 -26.34 -6.05
CA SER A 7 -8.31 -27.23 -5.55
C SER A 7 -8.17 -27.61 -4.08
N THR A 8 -6.99 -27.40 -3.48
CA THR A 8 -6.71 -27.74 -2.08
C THR A 8 -6.83 -26.55 -1.14
N ARG A 9 -7.07 -25.34 -1.70
CA ARG A 9 -7.23 -24.13 -0.89
C ARG A 9 -8.67 -23.64 -0.92
N PHE A 10 -9.34 -23.70 0.22
CA PHE A 10 -10.71 -23.20 0.41
C PHE A 10 -10.75 -21.88 1.19
N ASP A 11 -9.72 -21.58 1.96
CA ASP A 11 -9.68 -20.39 2.81
C ASP A 11 -9.13 -19.16 2.06
N PRO A 12 -9.68 -17.97 2.34
CA PRO A 12 -9.09 -16.70 1.89
C PRO A 12 -7.70 -16.48 2.47
N TYR A 13 -6.90 -15.64 1.79
CA TYR A 13 -5.60 -15.24 2.31
C TYR A 13 -5.74 -14.38 3.57
N LYS A 14 -4.82 -14.59 4.51
CA LYS A 14 -4.76 -13.83 5.77
C LYS A 14 -4.10 -12.46 5.54
N ASN A 15 -4.45 -11.50 6.36
CA ASN A 15 -3.99 -10.11 6.23
C ASN A 15 -2.68 -9.80 6.97
N PHE A 16 -2.05 -10.76 7.61
CA PHE A 16 -0.86 -10.52 8.44
C PHE A 16 0.47 -10.98 7.79
N LYS A 17 0.42 -11.72 6.69
CA LYS A 17 1.60 -12.17 5.96
C LYS A 17 1.79 -11.35 4.68
N PHE A 18 2.51 -10.25 4.80
CA PHE A 18 2.76 -9.34 3.69
C PHE A 18 4.18 -8.77 3.74
N ARG A 19 4.66 -8.30 2.61
CA ARG A 19 5.90 -7.54 2.47
C ARG A 19 5.70 -6.38 1.51
N VAL A 20 6.50 -5.34 1.72
CA VAL A 20 6.53 -4.16 0.86
C VAL A 20 7.92 -4.03 0.24
N LYS A 21 7.96 -3.66 -1.02
CA LYS A 21 9.17 -3.58 -1.82
C LYS A 21 9.16 -2.31 -2.68
N TRP A 22 10.28 -1.61 -2.71
CA TRP A 22 10.58 -0.57 -3.68
C TRP A 22 12.07 -0.53 -3.98
N ASP A 23 12.47 0.09 -5.09
CA ASP A 23 13.86 0.12 -5.56
C ASP A 23 14.53 -1.26 -5.62
N GLY A 24 13.76 -2.32 -5.91
CA GLY A 24 14.25 -3.69 -5.98
C GLY A 24 14.56 -4.34 -4.64
N ARG A 25 14.25 -3.70 -3.51
CA ARG A 25 14.54 -4.18 -2.15
C ARG A 25 13.29 -4.28 -1.31
N TYR A 26 13.25 -5.25 -0.42
CA TYR A 26 12.24 -5.32 0.63
C TYR A 26 12.52 -4.28 1.71
N VAL A 27 11.46 -3.60 2.13
CA VAL A 27 11.52 -2.63 3.22
C VAL A 27 11.31 -3.34 4.54
N ALA A 28 12.32 -3.24 5.40
CA ALA A 28 12.28 -3.92 6.69
C ALA A 28 11.29 -3.27 7.67
N GLY A 29 10.67 -4.10 8.48
CA GLY A 29 9.92 -3.67 9.65
C GLY A 29 8.55 -3.07 9.40
N ILE A 30 8.02 -3.12 8.17
CA ILE A 30 6.64 -2.67 7.92
C ILE A 30 5.67 -3.55 8.72
N SER A 31 4.94 -2.93 9.63
CA SER A 31 3.97 -3.60 10.50
C SER A 31 2.53 -3.44 10.02
N LYS A 32 2.27 -2.39 9.23
CA LYS A 32 0.93 -2.10 8.73
C LYS A 32 0.97 -1.39 7.39
N VAL A 33 0.07 -1.80 6.52
CA VAL A 33 -0.24 -1.16 5.24
C VAL A 33 -1.73 -0.84 5.24
N SER A 34 -2.11 0.39 4.93
CA SER A 34 -3.52 0.76 4.82
C SER A 34 -4.17 0.12 3.59
N ALA A 35 -5.50 0.13 3.53
CA ALA A 35 -6.24 -0.46 2.43
C ALA A 35 -5.91 0.19 1.08
N LEU A 36 -5.82 -0.61 0.04
CA LEU A 36 -5.82 -0.16 -1.34
C LEU A 36 -7.25 0.12 -1.76
N LYS A 37 -7.61 1.40 -1.87
CA LYS A 37 -8.97 1.82 -2.18
C LYS A 37 -9.01 2.75 -3.38
N ARG A 38 -9.95 2.49 -4.25
CA ARG A 38 -10.25 3.31 -5.42
C ARG A 38 -11.72 3.70 -5.37
N THR A 39 -12.00 4.98 -5.56
CA THR A 39 -13.36 5.52 -5.57
C THR A 39 -13.64 6.21 -6.90
N THR A 40 -14.76 5.90 -7.51
CA THR A 40 -15.25 6.57 -8.71
C THR A 40 -16.49 7.39 -8.34
N GLU A 41 -16.45 8.69 -8.64
CA GLU A 41 -17.59 9.57 -8.44
C GLU A 41 -18.76 9.13 -9.30
N VAL A 42 -19.97 9.34 -8.79
CA VAL A 42 -21.20 9.07 -9.52
C VAL A 42 -21.74 10.38 -10.08
N VAL A 43 -21.93 10.44 -11.37
CA VAL A 43 -22.62 11.54 -12.05
C VAL A 43 -24.06 11.15 -12.22
N GLU A 44 -24.97 11.93 -11.63
CA GLU A 44 -26.41 11.74 -11.77
C GLU A 44 -26.95 12.66 -12.86
N PHE A 45 -27.76 12.10 -13.73
CA PHE A 45 -28.45 12.82 -14.80
C PHE A 45 -29.91 12.42 -14.84
N ARG A 46 -30.78 13.42 -15.03
CA ARG A 46 -32.21 13.22 -15.14
C ARG A 46 -32.79 14.12 -16.24
N GLU A 47 -33.56 13.53 -17.12
CA GLU A 47 -34.36 14.26 -18.12
C GLU A 47 -35.72 14.59 -17.56
N GLY A 48 -36.36 15.66 -18.07
CA GLY A 48 -37.63 16.14 -17.54
C GLY A 48 -38.83 15.19 -17.64
N GLY A 49 -38.73 14.15 -18.48
CA GLY A 49 -39.72 13.09 -18.60
C GLY A 49 -39.38 11.78 -17.88
N ASP A 50 -38.23 11.75 -17.17
CA ASP A 50 -37.80 10.55 -16.46
C ASP A 50 -38.71 10.25 -15.25
N PRO A 51 -38.93 8.97 -14.92
CA PRO A 51 -39.59 8.59 -13.67
C PRO A 51 -38.77 9.05 -12.46
N SER A 52 -39.23 8.76 -11.24
CA SER A 52 -38.68 9.25 -9.99
C SER A 52 -37.19 8.91 -9.72
N THR A 53 -36.58 8.04 -10.54
CA THR A 53 -35.17 7.61 -10.41
C THR A 53 -34.29 8.32 -11.44
N SER A 54 -33.13 8.84 -10.99
CA SER A 54 -32.11 9.41 -11.86
C SER A 54 -31.24 8.31 -12.50
N ARG A 55 -30.68 8.64 -13.68
CA ARG A 55 -29.64 7.81 -14.31
C ARG A 55 -28.30 8.12 -13.67
N LYS A 56 -27.47 7.07 -13.51
CA LYS A 56 -26.15 7.17 -12.90
C LYS A 56 -25.07 6.76 -13.88
N SER A 57 -24.04 7.56 -14.03
CA SER A 57 -22.87 7.27 -14.84
C SER A 57 -21.59 7.49 -14.04
N PRO A 58 -20.46 6.81 -14.43
CA PRO A 58 -19.20 7.02 -13.76
C PRO A 58 -18.60 8.39 -14.08
N GLY A 59 -18.12 9.07 -13.06
CA GLY A 59 -17.35 10.31 -13.15
C GLY A 59 -15.86 10.09 -12.98
N ARG A 60 -15.20 10.94 -12.20
CA ARG A 60 -13.77 10.86 -11.93
C ARG A 60 -13.44 9.70 -11.01
N THR A 61 -12.33 9.04 -11.29
CA THR A 61 -11.77 7.99 -10.42
C THR A 61 -10.60 8.55 -9.62
N LYS A 62 -10.60 8.29 -8.32
CA LYS A 62 -9.56 8.69 -7.38
C LYS A 62 -9.00 7.46 -6.67
N PHE A 63 -7.68 7.41 -6.57
CA PHE A 63 -6.97 6.43 -5.76
C PHE A 63 -6.64 7.05 -4.41
N GLU A 64 -7.05 6.39 -3.33
CA GLU A 64 -6.80 6.86 -1.98
C GLU A 64 -5.33 6.71 -1.60
N PRO A 65 -4.79 7.60 -0.76
CA PRO A 65 -3.42 7.47 -0.28
C PRO A 65 -3.23 6.20 0.55
N ILE A 66 -2.00 5.70 0.57
CA ILE A 66 -1.61 4.48 1.28
C ILE A 66 -0.69 4.89 2.42
N THR A 67 -0.99 4.45 3.63
CA THR A 67 -0.15 4.69 4.80
C THR A 67 0.63 3.43 5.14
N LEU A 68 1.95 3.56 5.31
CA LEU A 68 2.84 2.51 5.76
C LEU A 68 3.34 2.85 7.16
N GLU A 69 3.22 1.90 8.08
CA GLU A 69 3.67 2.06 9.46
C GLU A 69 4.78 1.07 9.77
N ARG A 70 5.76 1.51 10.55
CA ARG A 70 6.80 0.65 11.14
C ARG A 70 7.27 1.18 12.48
N GLY A 71 7.91 0.31 13.28
CA GLY A 71 8.58 0.75 14.50
C GLY A 71 9.72 1.71 14.20
N VAL A 72 9.94 2.67 15.09
CA VAL A 72 11.06 3.61 14.99
C VAL A 72 12.37 2.87 15.17
N THR A 73 13.27 3.00 14.20
CA THR A 73 14.60 2.38 14.17
C THR A 73 15.63 3.37 13.62
N HIS A 74 16.91 2.97 13.59
CA HIS A 74 17.96 3.76 12.95
C HIS A 74 17.95 3.71 11.42
N ASP A 75 17.07 2.92 10.81
CA ASP A 75 16.90 2.88 9.37
C ASP A 75 16.22 4.18 8.88
N LYS A 76 16.92 4.91 8.02
CA LYS A 76 16.49 6.21 7.49
C LYS A 76 15.74 6.14 6.17
N GLU A 77 15.31 4.97 5.73
CA GLU A 77 14.73 4.81 4.40
C GLU A 77 13.46 5.66 4.19
N PHE A 78 12.58 5.72 5.21
CA PHE A 78 11.39 6.58 5.18
C PHE A 78 11.75 8.06 5.14
N GLU A 79 12.67 8.47 5.99
CA GLU A 79 13.16 9.86 6.06
C GLU A 79 13.83 10.29 4.75
N GLN A 80 14.70 9.45 4.21
CA GLN A 80 15.39 9.73 2.95
C GLN A 80 14.43 9.89 1.78
N TRP A 81 13.38 9.09 1.73
CA TRP A 81 12.37 9.24 0.69
C TRP A 81 11.52 10.49 0.91
N ALA A 82 11.10 10.78 2.13
CA ALA A 82 10.36 12.00 2.47
C ALA A 82 11.18 13.27 2.13
N ASN A 83 12.48 13.26 2.40
CA ASN A 83 13.37 14.38 2.12
C ASN A 83 13.56 14.64 0.61
N LYS A 84 13.20 13.73 -0.26
CA LYS A 84 13.19 14.00 -1.71
C LYS A 84 12.07 14.96 -2.13
N VAL A 85 11.04 15.12 -1.33
CA VAL A 85 9.97 16.10 -1.55
C VAL A 85 10.27 17.43 -0.87
N TRP A 86 10.87 17.38 0.31
CA TRP A 86 11.27 18.54 1.08
C TRP A 86 12.51 18.22 1.92
N ASN A 87 13.53 19.06 1.85
CA ASN A 87 14.76 18.86 2.60
C ASN A 87 15.20 20.17 3.26
N PHE A 88 15.18 20.20 4.58
CA PHE A 88 15.59 21.34 5.38
C PHE A 88 17.04 21.79 5.13
N GLY A 89 17.92 20.88 4.78
CA GLY A 89 19.34 21.13 4.52
C GLY A 89 19.66 21.74 3.16
N SER A 90 18.70 21.90 2.26
CA SER A 90 18.91 22.42 0.91
C SER A 90 18.50 23.90 0.78
N GLY A 91 19.39 24.82 1.14
CA GLY A 91 19.30 26.26 0.84
C GLY A 91 18.09 26.98 1.44
N LEU A 92 17.42 27.80 0.64
CA LEU A 92 16.31 28.70 1.04
C LEU A 92 15.00 28.00 1.44
N GLY A 93 15.03 26.74 1.70
CA GLY A 93 13.91 26.01 2.23
C GLY A 93 13.23 25.10 1.21
N ALA A 94 13.85 23.99 0.94
CA ALA A 94 13.24 22.90 0.21
C ALA A 94 13.38 22.94 -1.32
N GLU A 95 14.49 23.37 -1.82
CA GLU A 95 14.86 23.13 -3.21
C GLU A 95 14.99 21.62 -3.44
N VAL A 96 14.02 21.02 -4.13
CA VAL A 96 13.98 19.60 -4.42
C VAL A 96 13.84 19.37 -5.91
N SER A 97 14.39 18.24 -6.38
CA SER A 97 14.25 17.83 -7.77
C SER A 97 13.00 16.97 -7.93
N LEU A 98 12.19 17.27 -8.94
CA LEU A 98 11.04 16.43 -9.31
C LEU A 98 11.45 15.15 -10.07
N ARG A 99 12.75 14.92 -10.24
CA ARG A 99 13.26 13.81 -11.06
C ARG A 99 13.07 12.44 -10.39
N ASP A 100 13.44 12.31 -9.12
CA ASP A 100 13.62 11.01 -8.47
C ASP A 100 12.77 10.82 -7.20
N PHE A 101 11.74 11.63 -7.00
CA PHE A 101 10.93 11.54 -5.78
C PHE A 101 9.81 10.49 -5.87
N ARG A 102 9.39 10.13 -7.09
CA ARG A 102 8.37 9.09 -7.31
C ARG A 102 9.00 7.72 -7.41
N LYS A 103 8.36 6.74 -6.78
CA LYS A 103 8.76 5.34 -6.82
C LYS A 103 7.57 4.44 -7.08
N ASN A 104 7.82 3.31 -7.71
CA ASN A 104 6.84 2.24 -7.78
C ASN A 104 6.98 1.35 -6.55
N VAL A 105 5.87 1.05 -5.90
CA VAL A 105 5.81 0.21 -4.70
C VAL A 105 5.12 -1.10 -5.04
N ILE A 106 5.66 -2.19 -4.55
CA ILE A 106 5.05 -3.51 -4.69
C ILE A 106 4.65 -3.99 -3.29
N ILE A 107 3.39 -4.37 -3.15
CA ILE A 107 2.84 -4.95 -1.93
C ILE A 107 2.56 -6.41 -2.22
N GLU A 108 3.22 -7.29 -1.50
CA GLU A 108 3.16 -8.74 -1.68
C GLU A 108 2.42 -9.39 -0.51
N LEU A 109 1.50 -10.29 -0.83
CA LEU A 109 0.75 -11.08 0.12
C LEU A 109 1.18 -12.54 0.00
N TYR A 110 1.45 -13.17 1.14
CA TYR A 110 1.94 -14.55 1.21
C TYR A 110 0.89 -15.48 1.80
N ASN A 111 0.94 -16.74 1.39
CA ASN A 111 0.12 -17.78 1.99
C ASN A 111 0.74 -18.29 3.30
N GLU A 112 0.07 -19.24 3.95
CA GLU A 112 0.52 -19.85 5.21
C GLU A 112 1.83 -20.63 5.04
N ALA A 113 2.08 -21.17 3.87
CA ALA A 113 3.34 -21.87 3.53
C ALA A 113 4.51 -20.94 3.20
N GLY A 114 4.30 -19.61 3.23
CA GLY A 114 5.36 -18.64 2.93
C GLY A 114 5.61 -18.41 1.44
N GLN A 115 4.72 -18.86 0.57
CA GLN A 115 4.81 -18.65 -0.87
C GLN A 115 4.10 -17.34 -1.25
N LEU A 116 4.65 -16.62 -2.24
CA LEU A 116 4.02 -15.43 -2.81
C LEU A 116 2.71 -15.81 -3.50
N ALA A 117 1.61 -15.24 -3.01
CA ALA A 117 0.28 -15.54 -3.50
C ALA A 117 -0.28 -14.44 -4.41
N ILE A 118 -0.20 -13.20 -3.97
CA ILE A 118 -0.75 -12.04 -4.67
C ILE A 118 0.23 -10.89 -4.54
N ALA A 119 0.43 -10.15 -5.62
CA ALA A 119 1.18 -8.91 -5.60
C ALA A 119 0.34 -7.76 -6.18
N TYR A 120 0.48 -6.58 -5.60
CA TYR A 120 -0.07 -5.34 -6.12
C TYR A 120 1.05 -4.38 -6.45
N LYS A 121 0.99 -3.80 -7.64
CA LYS A 121 1.91 -2.74 -8.08
C LYS A 121 1.23 -1.39 -7.91
N VAL A 122 1.86 -0.52 -7.14
CA VAL A 122 1.43 0.87 -6.92
C VAL A 122 2.35 1.77 -7.74
N PHE A 123 1.76 2.61 -8.57
CA PHE A 123 2.51 3.38 -9.55
C PHE A 123 2.74 4.81 -9.09
N ARG A 124 3.96 5.28 -9.30
CA ARG A 124 4.36 6.68 -9.13
C ARG A 124 3.98 7.23 -7.76
N ALA A 125 4.27 6.47 -6.72
CA ALA A 125 4.03 6.86 -5.35
C ALA A 125 5.09 7.86 -4.87
N TRP A 126 4.67 8.80 -4.02
CA TRP A 126 5.55 9.75 -3.36
C TRP A 126 5.02 10.07 -1.96
N VAL A 127 5.91 10.52 -1.09
CA VAL A 127 5.59 10.76 0.32
C VAL A 127 4.96 12.14 0.49
N SER A 128 3.68 12.19 0.88
CA SER A 128 2.96 13.43 1.19
C SER A 128 2.98 13.79 2.67
N GLU A 129 3.19 12.81 3.54
CA GLU A 129 3.27 12.99 4.98
C GLU A 129 4.30 12.03 5.57
N PHE A 130 5.12 12.52 6.47
CA PHE A 130 6.07 11.73 7.22
C PHE A 130 5.99 12.06 8.70
N GLN A 131 5.65 11.07 9.52
CA GLN A 131 5.70 11.14 10.97
C GLN A 131 6.93 10.39 11.47
N SER A 132 7.92 11.13 11.92
CA SER A 132 9.18 10.56 12.42
C SER A 132 9.04 9.92 13.79
N LEU A 133 8.29 10.55 14.69
CA LEU A 133 8.01 10.09 16.03
C LEU A 133 6.52 10.26 16.35
N PRO A 134 5.92 9.32 17.09
CA PRO A 134 4.59 9.52 17.65
C PRO A 134 4.65 10.42 18.88
N ASP A 135 3.51 10.69 19.50
CA ASP A 135 3.46 11.28 20.81
C ASP A 135 4.23 10.41 21.81
N LEU A 136 5.14 11.04 22.56
CA LEU A 136 5.96 10.36 23.57
C LEU A 136 5.36 10.60 24.96
N ASP A 137 4.92 9.53 25.60
CA ASP A 137 4.37 9.54 26.96
C ASP A 137 5.07 8.47 27.81
N ALA A 138 5.76 8.92 28.84
CA ALA A 138 6.49 8.03 29.75
C ALA A 138 5.60 7.06 30.53
N ASN A 139 4.30 7.36 30.64
CA ASN A 139 3.32 6.50 31.31
C ASN A 139 2.64 5.51 30.32
N ALA A 140 2.84 5.66 29.04
CA ALA A 140 2.29 4.77 28.04
C ALA A 140 3.18 3.53 27.86
N ASN A 141 2.56 2.35 27.84
CA ASN A 141 3.25 1.09 27.52
C ASN A 141 3.04 0.75 26.04
N ALA A 142 3.67 1.50 25.17
CA ALA A 142 3.51 1.38 23.72
C ALA A 142 4.84 1.50 22.99
N VAL A 143 4.91 0.86 21.82
CA VAL A 143 6.05 0.97 20.91
C VAL A 143 5.93 2.25 20.10
N ALA A 144 7.05 2.96 19.91
CA ALA A 144 7.10 4.13 19.05
C ALA A 144 6.97 3.70 17.57
N ILE A 145 5.98 4.24 16.89
CA ILE A 145 5.67 3.93 15.48
C ILE A 145 5.90 5.18 14.63
N GLN A 146 6.61 5.03 13.54
CA GLN A 146 6.70 6.03 12.48
C GLN A 146 5.84 5.63 11.30
N HIS A 147 5.36 6.60 10.54
CA HIS A 147 4.61 6.31 9.32
C HIS A 147 4.94 7.26 8.18
N ILE A 148 4.70 6.79 6.98
CA ILE A 148 4.64 7.60 5.77
C ILE A 148 3.29 7.42 5.10
N LYS A 149 2.80 8.51 4.53
CA LYS A 149 1.61 8.51 3.68
C LYS A 149 2.03 8.72 2.25
N LEU A 150 1.63 7.79 1.40
CA LEU A 150 1.99 7.76 -0.01
C LEU A 150 0.79 8.19 -0.86
N GLU A 151 0.96 9.26 -1.62
CA GLU A 151 0.09 9.54 -2.76
C GLU A 151 0.54 8.72 -3.96
N ASN A 152 -0.39 8.30 -4.79
CA ASN A 152 -0.10 7.46 -5.94
C ASN A 152 -0.98 7.83 -7.15
N GLU A 153 -0.55 7.41 -8.32
CA GLU A 153 -1.30 7.61 -9.58
C GLU A 153 -2.09 6.37 -9.99
N GLY A 154 -2.18 5.41 -9.13
CA GLY A 154 -2.94 4.20 -9.34
C GLY A 154 -2.22 2.94 -8.88
N TRP A 155 -2.96 1.87 -8.81
CA TRP A 155 -2.44 0.55 -8.49
C TRP A 155 -3.21 -0.53 -9.25
N ARG A 156 -2.57 -1.66 -9.45
CA ARG A 156 -3.20 -2.84 -10.02
C ARG A 156 -2.65 -4.12 -9.42
N ARG A 157 -3.45 -5.16 -9.46
CA ARG A 157 -2.97 -6.52 -9.19
C ARG A 157 -1.99 -6.94 -10.28
N ASP A 158 -0.89 -7.57 -9.89
CA ASP A 158 0.09 -8.09 -10.81
C ASP A 158 -0.42 -9.37 -11.47
N PRO A 159 -0.66 -9.38 -12.79
CA PRO A 159 -1.12 -10.58 -13.49
C PRO A 159 -0.02 -11.64 -13.64
N ASP A 160 1.24 -11.24 -13.51
CA ASP A 160 2.39 -12.13 -13.67
C ASP A 160 2.72 -12.95 -12.40
N THR A 161 1.98 -12.73 -11.33
CA THR A 161 2.09 -13.51 -10.09
C THR A 161 1.02 -14.61 -10.10
N PRO A 162 1.38 -15.87 -10.42
CA PRO A 162 0.41 -16.96 -10.44
C PRO A 162 0.05 -17.39 -9.02
N GLU A 163 -1.11 -18.01 -8.87
CA GLU A 163 -1.49 -18.66 -7.62
C GLU A 163 -0.52 -19.83 -7.35
N PRO A 164 0.13 -19.88 -6.17
CA PRO A 164 1.03 -20.97 -5.84
C PRO A 164 0.26 -22.26 -5.56
N THR A 165 0.87 -23.40 -5.89
CA THR A 165 0.36 -24.70 -5.50
C THR A 165 0.64 -24.93 -4.02
N GLU A 166 -0.39 -25.32 -3.24
CA GLU A 166 -0.20 -25.68 -1.83
C GLU A 166 0.78 -26.84 -1.69
N PRO A 167 1.88 -26.70 -0.94
CA PRO A 167 2.86 -27.78 -0.78
C PRO A 167 2.34 -28.84 0.21
N THR A 168 2.71 -30.07 -0.04
CA THR A 168 2.61 -31.12 0.98
C THR A 168 3.84 -31.02 1.87
N LEU A 169 3.64 -30.69 3.13
CA LEU A 169 4.70 -30.67 4.12
C LEU A 169 4.90 -32.08 4.68
N PRO A 170 6.17 -32.52 4.89
CA PRO A 170 6.40 -33.80 5.54
C PRO A 170 5.88 -33.76 6.98
N ASP A 171 5.36 -34.90 7.44
CA ASP A 171 4.99 -35.05 8.83
C ASP A 171 6.18 -34.75 9.74
N ALA A 172 5.92 -34.02 10.83
CA ALA A 172 6.95 -33.79 11.83
C ALA A 172 7.42 -35.14 12.44
N PRO A 173 8.72 -35.33 12.66
CA PRO A 173 9.25 -36.56 13.24
C PRO A 173 8.77 -36.81 14.67
#